data_1064ccb2aaa7260ee7155a9c9ad477a6
#
_entry.id   1064ccb2aaa7260ee7155a9c9ad477a6
#
_cell.length_a   1.000
_cell.length_b   1.000
_cell.length_c   1.000
_cell.angle_alpha   90.00
_cell.angle_beta   90.00
_cell.angle_gamma   90.00
#
_symmetry.space_group_name_H-M   'P 1'
#
loop_
_entity.id
_entity.type
_entity.pdbx_description
1 polymer ?
#
loop_
_entity_poly.entity_id
_entity_poly.type
_entity_poly.pdbx_seq_one_letter_code
_entity_poly.pdbx_strand_id
1 'polypeptide(L)'
;EEILSGNIMPDRNFLIQEIPLFAPNLALNDIVAIEREDKMLFFDHLIKASGNTTINIVVLDHFPKDLLAAIEEHSGKIRKNGENYLSVNFPPKKYNSDLKGILNRYEEANILSYREACLGFS
;
A
#
# COMPACT_ATOMS: atom_id res chain seq x y z
N GLU A 1 -12.46 -8.54 5.49
CA GLU A 1 -12.93 -7.28 4.90
C GLU A 1 -12.18 -6.10 5.52
N GLU A 2 -11.55 -5.28 4.68
CA GLU A 2 -10.78 -4.15 5.18
C GLU A 2 -11.61 -2.87 5.19
N ILE A 3 -11.48 -2.08 6.28
CA ILE A 3 -12.10 -0.77 6.39
C ILE A 3 -11.02 0.27 6.24
N LEU A 4 -11.18 1.19 5.28
CA LEU A 4 -10.22 2.25 5.00
C LEU A 4 -10.80 3.62 5.35
N SER A 5 -9.98 4.44 6.00
CA SER A 5 -10.32 5.82 6.31
C SER A 5 -10.15 6.71 5.08
N GLY A 6 -10.94 7.76 5.01
CA GLY A 6 -10.84 8.75 3.95
C GLY A 6 -11.91 9.81 4.06
N ASN A 7 -12.05 10.59 3.01
CA ASN A 7 -13.01 11.71 2.96
C ASN A 7 -13.93 11.60 1.76
N ILE A 8 -15.22 11.89 1.98
CA ILE A 8 -16.18 12.06 0.90
C ILE A 8 -15.91 13.42 0.25
N MET A 9 -15.69 13.42 -1.06
CA MET A 9 -15.41 14.61 -1.83
C MET A 9 -16.72 15.31 -2.28
N PRO A 10 -16.65 16.59 -2.72
CA PRO A 10 -17.83 17.30 -3.16
C PRO A 10 -18.60 16.62 -4.30
N ASP A 11 -17.93 15.84 -5.15
CA ASP A 11 -18.55 15.08 -6.24
C ASP A 11 -19.11 13.73 -5.80
N ARG A 12 -19.12 13.47 -4.48
CA ARG A 12 -19.59 12.24 -3.83
C ARG A 12 -18.68 11.02 -4.03
N ASN A 13 -17.53 11.20 -4.64
CA ASN A 13 -16.51 10.16 -4.65
C ASN A 13 -15.76 10.17 -3.31
N PHE A 14 -14.94 9.15 -3.10
CA PHE A 14 -14.23 8.97 -1.82
C PHE A 14 -12.72 9.00 -2.05
N LEU A 15 -12.03 9.85 -1.29
CA LEU A 15 -10.57 9.91 -1.28
C LEU A 15 -10.03 9.01 -0.20
N ILE A 16 -9.25 7.99 -0.58
CA ILE A 16 -8.61 7.08 0.38
C ILE A 16 -7.45 7.82 1.06
N GLN A 17 -7.51 7.91 2.39
CA GLN A 17 -6.49 8.61 3.18
C GLN A 17 -5.72 7.69 4.12
N GLU A 18 -5.72 6.41 3.82
CA GLU A 18 -5.04 5.40 4.61
C GLU A 18 -4.35 4.41 3.67
N ILE A 19 -3.16 3.94 4.05
CA ILE A 19 -2.46 2.92 3.26
C ILE A 19 -3.23 1.60 3.39
N PRO A 20 -3.71 1.00 2.27
CA PRO A 20 -4.38 -0.30 2.35
C PRO A 20 -3.45 -1.38 2.90
N LEU A 21 -3.96 -2.22 3.79
CA LEU A 21 -3.21 -3.35 4.34
C LEU A 21 -3.38 -4.60 3.50
N PHE A 22 -4.59 -4.85 2.99
CA PHE A 22 -4.91 -6.10 2.31
C PHE A 22 -5.60 -5.90 0.97
N ALA A 23 -6.32 -4.79 0.78
CA ALA A 23 -7.10 -4.55 -0.44
C ALA A 23 -6.16 -4.48 -1.65
N PRO A 24 -6.37 -5.31 -2.69
CA PRO A 24 -5.55 -5.26 -3.89
C PRO A 24 -5.97 -4.10 -4.80
N ASN A 25 -5.03 -3.62 -5.59
CA ASN A 25 -5.25 -2.62 -6.63
C ASN A 25 -5.75 -1.26 -6.13
N LEU A 26 -5.54 -0.97 -4.86
CA LEU A 26 -5.84 0.33 -4.25
C LEU A 26 -4.61 0.88 -3.57
N ALA A 27 -4.46 2.19 -3.60
CA ALA A 27 -3.36 2.89 -2.96
C ALA A 27 -3.84 4.14 -2.23
N LEU A 28 -2.99 4.65 -1.35
CA LEU A 28 -3.22 5.92 -0.66
C LEU A 28 -3.49 7.02 -1.67
N ASN A 29 -4.46 7.85 -1.39
CA ASN A 29 -4.91 8.99 -2.21
C ASN A 29 -5.60 8.60 -3.53
N ASP A 30 -5.92 7.34 -3.74
CA ASP A 30 -6.81 6.96 -4.83
C ASP A 30 -8.20 7.54 -4.60
N ILE A 31 -8.86 7.94 -5.68
CA ILE A 31 -10.26 8.38 -5.64
C ILE A 31 -11.11 7.26 -6.20
N VAL A 32 -12.10 6.85 -5.44
CA VAL A 32 -12.95 5.71 -5.77
C VAL A 32 -14.42 6.10 -5.74
N ALA A 33 -15.23 5.41 -6.55
CA ALA A 33 -16.67 5.48 -6.44
C ALA A 33 -17.11 4.55 -5.31
N ILE A 34 -18.13 4.97 -4.57
CA ILE A 34 -18.66 4.20 -3.45
C ILE A 34 -20.16 4.03 -3.60
N GLU A 35 -20.66 2.95 -2.99
CA GLU A 35 -22.08 2.70 -2.84
C GLU A 35 -22.43 2.79 -1.36
N ARG A 36 -23.57 3.40 -1.07
CA ARG A 36 -24.07 3.44 0.29
C ARG A 36 -25.13 2.37 0.47
N GLU A 37 -24.92 1.54 1.49
CA GLU A 37 -25.89 0.52 1.87
C GLU A 37 -26.05 0.60 3.38
N ASP A 38 -27.28 0.94 3.82
CA ASP A 38 -27.57 1.28 5.21
C ASP A 38 -26.71 2.47 5.66
N LYS A 39 -25.87 2.30 6.67
CA LYS A 39 -24.96 3.35 7.16
C LYS A 39 -23.52 3.12 6.77
N MET A 40 -23.28 2.16 5.87
CA MET A 40 -21.92 1.82 5.45
C MET A 40 -21.67 2.22 4.00
N LEU A 41 -20.41 2.54 3.73
CA LEU A 41 -19.94 2.85 2.38
C LEU A 41 -19.12 1.67 1.87
N PHE A 42 -19.42 1.24 0.66
CA PHE A 42 -18.72 0.13 0.02
C PHE A 42 -18.00 0.62 -1.22
N PHE A 43 -16.80 0.08 -1.47
CA PHE A 43 -16.05 0.32 -2.67
C PHE A 43 -16.81 -0.20 -3.90
N ASP A 44 -16.94 0.63 -4.92
CA ASP A 44 -17.52 0.23 -6.19
C ASP A 44 -16.43 0.07 -7.25
N HIS A 45 -15.80 1.16 -7.64
CA HIS A 45 -14.71 1.11 -8.61
C HIS A 45 -13.78 2.31 -8.49
N LEU A 46 -12.58 2.19 -9.09
CA LEU A 46 -11.59 3.25 -9.11
C LEU A 46 -12.02 4.36 -10.08
N ILE A 47 -11.98 5.60 -9.61
CA ILE A 47 -12.24 6.79 -10.44
C ILE A 47 -10.92 7.37 -10.94
N LYS A 48 -9.96 7.59 -10.02
CA LYS A 48 -8.68 8.18 -10.36
C LYS A 48 -7.57 7.60 -9.50
N ALA A 49 -6.59 6.98 -10.15
CA ALA A 49 -5.41 6.47 -9.46
C ALA A 49 -4.51 7.63 -9.01
N SER A 50 -3.99 7.55 -7.80
CA SER A 50 -3.03 8.52 -7.28
C SER A 50 -1.65 8.39 -7.94
N GLY A 51 -1.36 7.21 -8.48
CA GLY A 51 -0.02 6.89 -8.96
C GLY A 51 0.88 6.28 -7.90
N ASN A 52 0.42 6.20 -6.67
CA ASN A 52 1.18 5.58 -5.57
C ASN A 52 1.20 4.06 -5.72
N THR A 53 2.26 3.44 -5.19
CA THR A 53 2.42 1.98 -5.15
C THR A 53 2.24 1.49 -3.73
N THR A 54 1.55 0.35 -3.58
CA THR A 54 1.36 -0.30 -2.29
C THR A 54 2.05 -1.67 -2.32
N ILE A 55 2.99 -1.88 -1.39
CA ILE A 55 3.70 -3.16 -1.23
C ILE A 55 3.37 -3.72 0.14
N ASN A 56 2.93 -4.98 0.18
CA ASN A 56 2.69 -5.68 1.45
C ASN A 56 3.88 -6.58 1.74
N ILE A 57 4.39 -6.56 2.97
CA ILE A 57 5.56 -7.32 3.39
C ILE A 57 5.26 -8.08 4.67
N VAL A 58 5.56 -9.39 4.66
CA VAL A 58 5.45 -10.27 5.83
C VAL A 58 6.84 -10.81 6.15
N VAL A 59 7.24 -10.75 7.40
CA VAL A 59 8.52 -11.33 7.86
C VAL A 59 8.27 -12.45 8.86
N LEU A 60 9.20 -13.41 8.93
CA LEU A 60 9.11 -14.50 9.90
C LEU A 60 9.50 -14.08 11.31
N ASP A 61 10.45 -13.18 11.44
CA ASP A 61 11.01 -12.77 12.72
C ASP A 61 10.94 -11.25 12.88
N HIS A 62 11.84 -10.52 12.25
CA HIS A 62 11.85 -9.05 12.30
C HIS A 62 12.26 -8.46 10.96
N PHE A 63 11.92 -7.20 10.74
CA PHE A 63 12.26 -6.51 9.51
C PHE A 63 13.74 -6.13 9.50
N PRO A 64 14.49 -6.47 8.44
CA PRO A 64 15.89 -6.05 8.33
C PRO A 64 16.04 -4.54 8.37
N LYS A 65 17.04 -4.05 9.11
CA LYS A 65 17.26 -2.61 9.27
C LYS A 65 17.61 -1.91 7.95
N ASP A 66 18.38 -2.56 7.11
CA ASP A 66 18.74 -2.00 5.80
C ASP A 66 17.54 -1.93 4.86
N LEU A 67 16.58 -2.85 4.98
CA LEU A 67 15.33 -2.77 4.25
C LEU A 67 14.53 -1.55 4.68
N LEU A 68 14.39 -1.32 5.98
CA LEU A 68 13.68 -0.16 6.51
C LEU A 68 14.34 1.15 6.07
N ALA A 69 15.66 1.20 6.09
CA ALA A 69 16.42 2.35 5.61
C ALA A 69 16.19 2.60 4.10
N ALA A 70 16.17 1.53 3.30
CA ALA A 70 15.92 1.65 1.86
C ALA A 70 14.50 2.15 1.56
N ILE A 71 13.52 1.67 2.32
CA ILE A 71 12.14 2.15 2.21
C ILE A 71 12.09 3.66 2.46
N GLU A 72 12.74 4.12 3.52
CA GLU A 72 12.78 5.54 3.86
C GLU A 72 13.49 6.36 2.78
N GLU A 73 14.61 5.87 2.25
CA GLU A 73 15.34 6.54 1.16
C GLU A 73 14.49 6.71 -0.09
N HIS A 74 13.57 5.78 -0.35
CA HIS A 74 12.67 5.83 -1.49
C HIS A 74 11.33 6.50 -1.15
N SER A 75 11.30 7.29 -0.08
CA SER A 75 10.12 8.05 0.35
C SER A 75 8.93 7.18 0.71
N GLY A 76 9.18 5.94 1.12
CA GLY A 76 8.14 5.02 1.55
C GLY A 76 7.54 5.41 2.88
N LYS A 77 6.23 5.29 2.99
CA LYS A 77 5.50 5.45 4.25
C LYS A 77 4.98 4.09 4.67
N ILE A 78 5.12 3.78 5.96
CA ILE A 78 4.82 2.46 6.49
C ILE A 78 3.56 2.52 7.35
N ARG A 79 2.66 1.54 7.14
CA ARG A 79 1.56 1.23 8.03
C ARG A 79 1.75 -0.20 8.53
N LYS A 80 1.88 -0.36 9.84
CA LYS A 80 2.08 -1.68 10.45
C LYS A 80 0.76 -2.33 10.83
N ASN A 81 0.73 -3.67 10.76
CA ASN A 81 -0.35 -4.47 11.29
C ASN A 81 0.27 -5.61 12.10
N GLY A 82 0.53 -5.35 13.39
CA GLY A 82 1.29 -6.23 14.24
C GLY A 82 2.79 -6.09 14.00
N GLU A 83 3.56 -7.07 14.45
CA GLU A 83 5.02 -7.03 14.40
C GLU A 83 5.61 -7.57 13.11
N ASN A 84 4.86 -8.41 12.40
CA ASN A 84 5.36 -9.18 11.28
C ASN A 84 4.77 -8.79 9.92
N TYR A 85 3.84 -7.86 9.89
CA TYR A 85 3.18 -7.43 8.66
C TYR A 85 3.21 -5.91 8.53
N LEU A 86 3.57 -5.43 7.35
CA LEU A 86 3.43 -4.00 7.05
C LEU A 86 3.06 -3.77 5.59
N SER A 87 2.41 -2.65 5.35
CA SER A 87 2.17 -2.11 4.02
C SER A 87 2.97 -0.85 3.86
N VAL A 88 3.56 -0.68 2.68
CA VAL A 88 4.36 0.49 2.36
C VAL A 88 3.74 1.21 1.19
N ASN A 89 3.62 2.53 1.32
CA ASN A 89 3.21 3.40 0.23
C ASN A 89 4.43 4.10 -0.35
N PHE A 90 4.64 3.94 -1.65
CA PHE A 90 5.67 4.68 -2.38
C PHE A 90 5.02 5.69 -3.31
N PRO A 91 5.46 6.96 -3.30
CA PRO A 91 5.00 7.94 -4.28
C PRO A 91 5.35 7.50 -5.71
N PRO A 92 4.75 8.13 -6.74
CA PRO A 92 5.06 7.78 -8.12
C PRO A 92 6.57 7.78 -8.41
N LYS A 93 7.04 6.77 -9.12
CA LYS A 93 8.44 6.59 -9.53
C LYS A 93 9.43 6.23 -8.42
N LYS A 94 8.97 6.09 -7.18
CA LYS A 94 9.87 5.79 -6.06
C LYS A 94 10.06 4.30 -5.80
N TYR A 95 9.10 3.48 -6.21
CA TYR A 95 9.28 2.03 -6.17
C TYR A 95 9.98 1.60 -7.46
N ASN A 96 11.24 1.26 -7.36
CA ASN A 96 12.07 0.98 -8.53
C ASN A 96 12.80 -0.37 -8.42
N SER A 97 13.62 -0.67 -9.43
CA SER A 97 14.34 -1.94 -9.51
C SER A 97 15.31 -2.15 -8.36
N ASP A 98 15.90 -1.08 -7.81
CA ASP A 98 16.84 -1.21 -6.69
C ASP A 98 16.12 -1.76 -5.45
N LEU A 99 14.98 -1.18 -5.12
CA LEU A 99 14.18 -1.63 -3.98
C LEU A 99 13.62 -3.02 -4.20
N LYS A 100 13.14 -3.28 -5.41
CA LYS A 100 12.63 -4.62 -5.78
C LYS A 100 13.74 -5.66 -5.68
N GLY A 101 14.95 -5.32 -6.05
CA GLY A 101 16.11 -6.20 -5.91
C GLY A 101 16.42 -6.55 -4.46
N ILE A 102 16.29 -5.58 -3.55
CA ILE A 102 16.47 -5.81 -2.12
C ILE A 102 15.40 -6.78 -1.59
N LEU A 103 14.13 -6.54 -1.95
CA LEU A 103 13.02 -7.40 -1.54
C LEU A 103 13.19 -8.82 -2.07
N ASN A 104 13.59 -8.98 -3.32
CA ASN A 104 13.81 -10.30 -3.92
C ASN A 104 14.93 -11.07 -3.24
N ARG A 105 16.02 -10.41 -2.85
CA ARG A 105 17.12 -11.07 -2.15
C ARG A 105 16.66 -11.62 -0.79
N TYR A 106 15.87 -10.84 -0.05
CA TYR A 106 15.35 -11.30 1.23
C TYR A 106 14.31 -12.40 1.08
N GLU A 107 13.50 -12.35 0.02
CA GLU A 107 12.53 -13.40 -0.26
C GLU A 107 13.22 -14.71 -0.63
N GLU A 108 14.26 -14.66 -1.45
CA GLU A 108 15.06 -15.84 -1.80
C GLU A 108 15.75 -16.44 -0.58
N ALA A 109 16.12 -15.62 0.39
CA ALA A 109 16.73 -16.06 1.64
C ALA A 109 15.70 -16.54 2.68
N ASN A 110 14.42 -16.55 2.34
CA ASN A 110 13.31 -16.94 3.22
C ASN A 110 13.19 -16.06 4.47
N ILE A 111 13.60 -14.81 4.39
CA ILE A 111 13.50 -13.85 5.49
C ILE A 111 12.14 -13.16 5.48
N LEU A 112 11.62 -12.89 4.29
CA LEU A 112 10.32 -12.25 4.12
C LEU A 112 9.62 -12.77 2.88
N SER A 113 8.33 -12.43 2.78
CA SER A 113 7.55 -12.57 1.56
C SER A 113 6.89 -11.22 1.28
N TYR A 114 6.77 -10.84 0.02
CA TYR A 114 6.14 -9.57 -0.33
C TYR A 114 5.20 -9.71 -1.51
N ARG A 115 4.28 -8.77 -1.60
CA ARG A 115 3.30 -8.70 -2.69
C ARG A 115 3.22 -7.26 -3.20
N GLU A 116 3.27 -7.10 -4.51
CA GLU A 116 2.99 -5.82 -5.16
C GLU A 116 1.47 -5.65 -5.25
N ALA A 117 0.86 -5.17 -4.16
CA ALA A 117 -0.59 -5.11 -4.04
C ALA A 117 -1.22 -4.10 -5.01
N CYS A 118 -0.52 -3.02 -5.30
CA CYS A 118 -0.94 -2.02 -6.27
C CYS A 118 0.30 -1.37 -6.87
N LEU A 119 0.48 -1.51 -8.18
CA LEU A 119 1.57 -0.84 -8.88
C LEU A 119 1.08 0.49 -9.42
N GLY A 120 1.74 1.56 -9.00
CA GLY A 120 1.42 2.90 -9.45
C GLY A 120 2.20 3.32 -10.69
N PHE A 121 2.42 4.62 -10.82
CA PHE A 121 3.13 5.18 -11.98
C PHE A 121 4.64 4.98 -11.83
N SER A 122 5.26 4.50 -12.87
CA SER A 122 6.70 4.28 -12.94
C SER A 122 7.46 5.44 -13.59
#